data_51632d217389b9a14de1b17240f491ba
#
_entry.id   51632d217389b9a14de1b17240f491ba
#
_cell.length_a   1.000
_cell.length_b   1.000
_cell.length_c   1.000
_cell.angle_alpha   90.00
_cell.angle_beta   90.00
_cell.angle_gamma   90.00
#
_symmetry.space_group_name_H-M   'P 1'
#
loop_
_entity.id
_entity.type
_entity.pdbx_description
1 polymer ?
#
loop_
_entity_poly.entity_id
_entity_poly.type
_entity_poly.pdbx_seq_one_letter_code
_entity_poly.pdbx_strand_id
1 'polypeptide(L)' 'MRKIVEKKILPKYFDAVIHDKKKFEICKDEDDLRIGDAVILKEWNGEKYTGREVGRNIVYILRDVPEYGLMPGYAIFGW' A
#
# COMPACT_ATOMS: atom_id res chain seq x y z
N MET A 1 -2.11 6.84 18.02
CA MET A 1 -3.44 6.86 17.35
C MET A 1 -3.28 6.32 15.94
N ARG A 2 -4.24 5.52 15.52
CA ARG A 2 -4.26 4.90 14.19
C ARG A 2 -4.56 5.92 13.10
N LYS A 3 -3.81 5.84 11.99
CA LYS A 3 -4.09 6.63 10.79
C LYS A 3 -4.82 5.78 9.76
N ILE A 4 -5.57 6.46 8.89
CA ILE A 4 -6.17 5.84 7.70
C ILE A 4 -5.72 6.68 6.51
N VAL A 5 -5.00 6.05 5.58
CA VAL A 5 -4.39 6.74 4.45
C VAL A 5 -4.89 6.12 3.15
N GLU A 6 -5.21 6.96 2.16
CA GLU A 6 -5.63 6.50 0.84
C GLU A 6 -4.41 6.38 -0.08
N LYS A 7 -4.37 5.30 -0.85
CA LYS A 7 -3.32 5.03 -1.83
C LYS A 7 -3.93 4.63 -3.16
N LYS A 8 -3.35 5.14 -4.25
CA LYS A 8 -3.74 4.71 -5.61
C LYS A 8 -3.13 3.35 -5.90
N ILE A 9 -3.88 2.52 -6.63
CA ILE A 9 -3.38 1.20 -7.06
C ILE A 9 -3.93 0.90 -8.45
N LEU A 10 -3.07 0.38 -9.33
CA LEU A 10 -3.47 0.03 -10.69
C LEU A 10 -4.39 -1.19 -10.69
N PRO A 11 -5.26 -1.33 -11.72
CA PRO A 11 -6.25 -2.41 -11.74
C PRO A 11 -5.68 -3.80 -11.59
N LYS A 12 -4.57 -4.11 -12.26
CA LYS A 12 -3.98 -5.46 -12.17
C LYS A 12 -3.51 -5.79 -10.76
N TYR A 13 -3.02 -4.78 -10.03
CA TYR A 13 -2.59 -4.99 -8.65
C TYR A 13 -3.79 -5.01 -7.70
N PHE A 14 -4.81 -4.21 -7.98
CA PHE A 14 -6.06 -4.23 -7.22
C PHE A 14 -6.69 -5.62 -7.28
N ASP A 15 -6.77 -6.21 -8.49
CA ASP A 15 -7.31 -7.54 -8.65
C ASP A 15 -6.51 -8.58 -7.85
N ALA A 16 -5.19 -8.46 -7.84
CA ALA A 16 -4.34 -9.37 -7.07
C ALA A 16 -4.61 -9.23 -5.57
N VAL A 17 -4.87 -8.02 -5.10
CA VAL A 17 -5.17 -7.78 -3.67
C VAL A 17 -6.51 -8.41 -3.28
N ILE A 18 -7.57 -8.16 -4.05
CA ILE A 18 -8.90 -8.67 -3.68
C ILE A 18 -9.03 -10.18 -3.82
N HIS A 19 -8.13 -10.82 -4.60
CA HIS A 19 -8.08 -12.27 -4.71
C HIS A 19 -7.05 -12.90 -3.78
N ASP A 20 -6.55 -12.15 -2.79
CA ASP A 20 -5.59 -12.62 -1.78
C ASP A 20 -4.26 -13.13 -2.34
N LYS A 21 -3.90 -12.70 -3.53
CA LYS A 21 -2.63 -13.08 -4.16
C LYS A 21 -1.51 -12.10 -3.85
N LYS A 22 -1.87 -10.84 -3.61
CA LYS A 22 -0.92 -9.79 -3.27
C LYS A 22 -1.28 -9.24 -1.90
N LYS A 23 -0.36 -9.30 -0.95
CA LYS A 23 -0.58 -8.92 0.44
C LYS A 23 0.38 -7.84 0.91
N PHE A 24 0.86 -7.04 -0.02
CA PHE A 24 1.78 -5.95 0.28
C PHE A 24 1.67 -4.87 -0.78
N GLU A 25 2.17 -3.69 -0.45
CA GLU A 25 2.35 -2.59 -1.39
C GLU A 25 3.68 -1.91 -1.12
N ILE A 26 4.25 -1.32 -2.18
CA ILE A 26 5.46 -0.52 -2.09
C ILE A 26 5.08 0.92 -2.43
N CYS A 27 5.56 1.87 -1.66
CA CYS A 27 5.22 3.27 -1.86
C CYS A 27 6.31 4.19 -1.34
N LYS A 28 6.24 5.47 -1.73
CA LYS A 28 7.06 6.48 -1.09
C LYS A 28 6.65 6.61 0.37
N ASP A 29 7.63 6.72 1.26
CA ASP A 29 7.42 6.78 2.70
C ASP A 29 7.09 8.21 3.12
N GLU A 30 5.95 8.72 2.67
CA GLU A 30 5.53 10.11 2.88
C GLU A 30 4.59 10.28 4.06
N ASP A 31 3.88 9.22 4.43
CA ASP A 31 2.79 9.29 5.40
C ASP A 31 3.17 8.79 6.78
N ASP A 32 4.42 8.41 6.97
CA ASP A 32 4.91 7.83 8.23
C ASP A 32 3.98 6.73 8.73
N LEU A 33 3.67 5.78 7.85
CA LEU A 33 2.80 4.66 8.19
C LEU A 33 3.45 3.78 9.24
N ARG A 34 2.61 3.23 10.12
CA ARG A 34 3.05 2.37 11.21
C ARG A 34 2.18 1.12 11.27
N ILE A 35 2.73 0.08 11.90
CA ILE A 35 1.95 -1.13 12.16
C ILE A 35 0.71 -0.74 12.96
N GLY A 36 -0.46 -1.21 12.51
CA GLY A 36 -1.74 -0.86 13.10
C GLY A 36 -2.49 0.21 12.35
N ASP A 37 -1.82 0.98 11.49
CA ASP A 37 -2.51 1.93 10.61
C ASP A 37 -3.28 1.17 9.54
N ALA A 38 -4.21 1.86 8.89
CA ALA A 38 -4.98 1.28 7.80
C ALA A 38 -4.72 2.04 6.51
N VAL A 39 -4.84 1.33 5.40
CA VAL A 39 -4.80 1.95 4.07
C VAL A 39 -6.08 1.61 3.34
N ILE A 40 -6.56 2.56 2.54
CA ILE A 40 -7.63 2.34 1.59
C ILE A 40 -6.99 2.36 0.21
N LEU A 41 -6.97 1.20 -0.45
CA LEU A 41 -6.41 1.07 -1.78
C LEU A 41 -7.50 1.39 -2.78
N LYS A 42 -7.32 2.49 -3.52
CA LYS A 42 -8.33 3.00 -4.46
C LYS A 42 -7.86 2.72 -5.88
N GLU A 43 -8.65 1.96 -6.60
CA GLU A 43 -8.30 1.60 -7.97
C GLU A 43 -8.25 2.83 -8.87
N TRP A 44 -7.13 2.96 -9.58
CA TRP A 44 -6.86 4.07 -10.50
C TRP A 44 -6.45 3.46 -11.85
N ASN A 45 -7.17 3.84 -12.92
CA ASN A 45 -6.94 3.23 -14.23
C ASN A 45 -5.89 3.96 -15.08
N GLY A 46 -5.19 4.91 -14.49
CA GLY A 46 -4.22 5.75 -15.20
C GLY A 46 -4.76 7.14 -15.51
N GLU A 47 -6.07 7.33 -15.46
CA GLU A 47 -6.72 8.60 -15.75
C GLU A 47 -7.63 9.06 -14.61
N LYS A 48 -8.37 8.13 -14.03
CA LYS A 48 -9.35 8.45 -12.97
C LYS A 48 -9.56 7.25 -12.07
N TYR A 49 -10.15 7.51 -10.91
CA TYR A 49 -10.59 6.44 -10.00
C TYR A 49 -11.78 5.73 -10.61
N THR A 50 -11.78 4.39 -10.48
CA THR A 50 -12.84 3.56 -11.04
C THR A 50 -14.05 3.43 -10.11
N GLY A 51 -13.89 3.82 -8.85
CA GLY A 51 -14.92 3.66 -7.83
C GLY A 51 -14.71 2.42 -6.96
N ARG A 52 -13.80 1.50 -7.35
CA ARG A 52 -13.50 0.35 -6.51
C ARG A 52 -12.42 0.70 -5.49
N GLU A 53 -12.59 0.22 -4.29
CA GLU A 53 -11.60 0.41 -3.23
C GLU A 53 -11.67 -0.73 -2.23
N VAL A 54 -10.58 -0.93 -1.48
CA VAL A 54 -10.50 -1.98 -0.47
C VAL A 54 -9.61 -1.49 0.66
N GLY A 55 -10.05 -1.74 1.89
CA GLY A 55 -9.28 -1.39 3.09
C GLY A 55 -8.43 -2.56 3.57
N ARG A 56 -7.25 -2.24 4.10
CA ARG A 56 -6.37 -3.24 4.71
C ARG A 56 -5.71 -2.64 5.94
N ASN A 57 -5.53 -3.47 6.96
CA ASN A 57 -4.79 -3.08 8.17
C ASN A 57 -3.34 -3.49 8.02
N ILE A 58 -2.42 -2.57 8.30
CA ILE A 58 -0.99 -2.83 8.16
C ILE A 58 -0.53 -3.69 9.33
N VAL A 59 0.05 -4.85 9.04
CA VAL A 59 0.58 -5.74 10.06
C VAL A 59 2.11 -5.73 10.10
N TYR A 60 2.78 -5.26 9.05
CA TYR A 60 4.23 -5.12 9.01
C TYR A 60 4.65 -4.06 8.04
N ILE A 61 5.77 -3.39 8.32
CA ILE A 61 6.36 -2.37 7.45
C ILE A 61 7.86 -2.61 7.39
N LEU A 62 8.40 -2.49 6.18
CA LEU A 62 9.84 -2.57 5.94
C LEU A 62 10.29 -1.25 5.32
N ARG A 63 11.29 -0.63 5.92
CA ARG A 63 11.90 0.60 5.41
C ARG A 63 13.38 0.64 5.81
N ASP A 64 14.12 1.56 5.20
CA ASP A 64 15.54 1.78 5.53
C ASP A 64 16.39 0.53 5.34
N VAL A 65 16.10 -0.26 4.30
CA VAL A 65 16.82 -1.49 4.00
C VAL A 65 17.32 -1.50 2.54
N PRO A 66 18.13 -0.49 2.15
CA PRO A 66 18.64 -0.45 0.78
C PRO A 66 19.50 -1.66 0.43
N GLU A 67 20.12 -2.31 1.42
CA GLU A 67 20.90 -3.52 1.23
C GLU A 67 20.07 -4.70 0.71
N TYR A 68 18.75 -4.63 0.85
CA TYR A 68 17.84 -5.63 0.29
C TYR A 68 17.15 -5.14 -0.98
N GLY A 69 17.59 -4.02 -1.53
CA GLY A 69 17.08 -3.51 -2.79
C GLY A 69 15.94 -2.51 -2.67
N LEU A 70 15.55 -2.15 -1.45
CA LEU A 70 14.51 -1.12 -1.26
C LEU A 70 15.16 0.26 -1.34
N MET A 71 14.73 1.07 -2.31
CA MET A 71 15.30 2.41 -2.47
C MET A 71 15.06 3.27 -1.24
N PRO A 72 16.05 4.11 -0.87
CA PRO A 72 15.85 5.08 0.21
C PRO A 72 14.60 5.93 -0.06
N GLY A 73 13.84 6.20 1.01
CA GLY A 73 12.61 6.98 0.90
C GLY A 73 11.39 6.18 0.48
N TYR A 74 11.54 4.86 0.33
CA TYR A 74 10.43 3.97 0.03
C TYR A 74 10.15 3.04 1.20
N ALA A 75 8.92 2.53 1.27
CA ALA A 75 8.51 1.56 2.26
C ALA A 75 7.68 0.47 1.61
N ILE A 76 7.77 -0.73 2.17
CA ILE A 76 6.87 -1.83 1.83
C ILE A 76 6.00 -2.08 3.05
N PHE A 77 4.70 -2.08 2.88
CA PHE A 77 3.80 -2.45 3.95
C PHE A 77 2.96 -3.65 3.53
N GLY A 78 2.62 -4.48 4.49
CA GLY A 78 1.87 -5.70 4.25
C GLY A 78 0.73 -5.88 5.23
N TRP A 79 -0.15 -6.78 4.85
CA TRP A 79 -1.35 -7.09 5.62
C TRP A 79 -1.66 -8.59 5.65
#